data_cc4a9d17ac922b924414d6fec39cde01
#
_entry.id   cc4a9d17ac922b924414d6fec39cde01
#
_cell.length_a   1.000
_cell.length_b   1.000
_cell.length_c   1.000
_cell.angle_alpha   90.00
_cell.angle_beta   90.00
_cell.angle_gamma   90.00
#
_symmetry.space_group_name_H-M   'P 1'
#
loop_
_entity.id
_entity.type
_entity.pdbx_description
1 polymer ?
#
loop_
_entity_poly.entity_id
_entity_poly.type
_entity_poly.pdbx_seq_one_letter_code
_entity_poly.pdbx_strand_id
1 'polypeptide(L)'
;MRYLRVFIFFLCINVYSETLYDFDNENDEDRFNKLIKDIRCPKCISGSLSSSNAPISEDLKLKIVEMIKEDRTDQEIKEYVSSRFGKESLYEPELNKQTYFLWYSPFILLFFALSFFIFRNK
;
A
#
# COMPACT_ATOMS: atom_id res chain seq x y z
N MET A 1 -16.71 28.64 28.97
CA MET A 1 -16.88 27.29 28.43
C MET A 1 -16.56 27.16 26.93
N ARG A 2 -16.77 28.18 26.09
CA ARG A 2 -16.42 28.13 24.65
C ARG A 2 -14.90 28.08 24.43
N TYR A 3 -14.12 28.83 25.18
CA TYR A 3 -12.65 28.87 25.05
C TYR A 3 -11.98 27.58 25.56
N LEU A 4 -12.57 26.89 26.51
CA LEU A 4 -12.08 25.60 27.00
C LEU A 4 -12.18 24.52 25.93
N ARG A 5 -13.23 24.48 25.09
CA ARG A 5 -13.38 23.55 23.97
C ARG A 5 -12.36 23.79 22.86
N VAL A 6 -12.07 25.05 22.57
CA VAL A 6 -11.05 25.43 21.57
C VAL A 6 -9.64 25.05 22.07
N PHE A 7 -9.38 25.22 23.37
CA PHE A 7 -8.11 24.86 23.99
C PHE A 7 -7.88 23.32 23.98
N ILE A 8 -8.93 22.54 24.28
CA ILE A 8 -8.86 21.05 24.19
C ILE A 8 -8.66 20.59 22.76
N PHE A 9 -9.29 21.25 21.78
CA PHE A 9 -9.11 20.95 20.36
C PHE A 9 -7.66 21.21 19.89
N PHE A 10 -7.02 22.27 20.39
CA PHE A 10 -5.63 22.61 20.08
C PHE A 10 -4.61 21.67 20.76
N LEU A 11 -4.97 21.08 21.91
CA LEU A 11 -4.10 20.16 22.63
C LEU A 11 -3.99 18.77 21.94
N CYS A 12 -5.00 18.38 21.15
CA CYS A 12 -5.04 17.09 20.45
C CYS A 12 -4.16 17.03 19.19
N ILE A 13 -3.56 18.16 18.76
CA ILE A 13 -2.81 18.22 17.49
C ILE A 13 -1.36 17.75 17.62
N ASN A 14 -0.84 17.55 18.84
CA ASN A 14 0.55 17.15 19.06
C ASN A 14 0.70 15.66 19.36
N VAL A 15 0.05 14.78 18.58
CA VAL A 15 0.45 13.37 18.55
C VAL A 15 1.58 13.23 17.54
N TYR A 16 2.79 13.55 17.97
CA TYR A 16 3.99 13.10 17.27
C TYR A 16 4.02 11.57 17.36
N SER A 17 3.85 10.92 16.23
CA SER A 17 4.17 9.51 16.09
C SER A 17 5.68 9.38 16.22
N GLU A 18 6.13 8.98 17.39
CA GLU A 18 7.53 8.65 17.62
C GLU A 18 7.84 7.43 16.75
N THR A 19 8.76 7.61 15.81
CA THR A 19 9.18 6.53 14.92
C THR A 19 9.98 5.51 15.73
N LEU A 20 9.45 4.31 15.78
CA LEU A 20 10.04 3.19 16.54
C LEU A 20 11.37 2.69 15.94
N TYR A 21 11.73 3.18 14.75
CA TYR A 21 12.91 2.77 13.99
C TYR A 21 13.85 3.97 13.82
N ASP A 22 15.11 3.76 14.19
CA ASP A 22 16.17 4.78 14.12
C ASP A 22 16.73 4.84 12.69
N PHE A 23 16.39 5.91 11.97
CA PHE A 23 16.93 6.24 10.65
C PHE A 23 17.82 7.47 10.76
N ASP A 24 18.99 7.42 10.14
CA ASP A 24 19.91 8.54 10.08
C ASP A 24 19.41 9.67 9.15
N ASN A 25 18.38 9.38 8.33
CA ASN A 25 17.91 10.26 7.28
C ASN A 25 16.38 10.28 7.20
N GLU A 26 15.77 11.46 7.23
CA GLU A 26 14.31 11.65 7.10
C GLU A 26 13.74 11.05 5.79
N ASN A 27 14.56 11.10 4.72
CA ASN A 27 14.16 10.51 3.44
C ASN A 27 14.00 8.98 3.49
N ASP A 28 14.85 8.30 4.27
CA ASP A 28 14.80 6.84 4.43
C ASP A 28 13.64 6.42 5.32
N GLU A 29 13.29 7.25 6.29
CA GLU A 29 12.09 7.09 7.09
C GLU A 29 10.82 7.21 6.25
N ASP A 30 10.71 8.21 5.39
CA ASP A 30 9.58 8.37 4.46
C ASP A 30 9.48 7.20 3.48
N ARG A 31 10.61 6.73 2.94
CA ARG A 31 10.68 5.53 2.10
C ARG A 31 10.18 4.30 2.85
N PHE A 32 10.64 4.09 4.06
CA PHE A 32 10.19 2.99 4.91
C PHE A 32 8.68 3.04 5.15
N ASN A 33 8.16 4.20 5.57
CA ASN A 33 6.74 4.41 5.84
C ASN A 33 5.87 4.14 4.60
N LYS A 34 6.35 4.48 3.42
CA LYS A 34 5.68 4.18 2.16
C LYS A 34 5.70 2.68 1.86
N LEU A 35 6.86 2.04 1.95
CA LEU A 35 7.03 0.61 1.67
C LEU A 35 6.16 -0.27 2.58
N ILE A 36 6.10 0.01 3.89
CA ILE A 36 5.27 -0.79 4.82
C ILE A 36 3.77 -0.60 4.63
N LYS A 37 3.34 0.49 3.97
CA LYS A 37 1.94 0.69 3.55
C LYS A 37 1.62 -0.07 2.26
N ASP A 38 2.57 -0.14 1.32
CA ASP A 38 2.43 -0.83 0.03
C ASP A 38 2.54 -2.35 0.16
N ILE A 39 3.14 -2.85 1.24
CA ILE A 39 3.31 -4.27 1.49
C ILE A 39 2.17 -4.79 2.38
N ARG A 40 1.55 -5.90 1.97
CA ARG A 40 0.55 -6.61 2.78
C ARG A 40 1.23 -7.48 3.83
N CYS A 41 0.61 -7.56 5.00
CA CYS A 41 1.01 -8.52 6.01
C CYS A 41 0.69 -9.95 5.53
N PRO A 42 1.69 -10.86 5.41
CA PRO A 42 1.48 -12.20 4.85
C PRO A 42 0.61 -13.11 5.73
N LYS A 43 0.41 -12.78 6.98
CA LYS A 43 -0.45 -13.52 7.94
C LYS A 43 -1.78 -12.83 8.27
N CYS A 44 -1.99 -11.60 7.78
CA CYS A 44 -3.21 -10.86 8.08
C CYS A 44 -4.22 -11.01 6.93
N ILE A 45 -5.50 -11.16 7.24
CA ILE A 45 -6.53 -11.39 6.21
C ILE A 45 -6.72 -10.17 5.29
N SER A 46 -6.44 -8.94 5.78
CA SER A 46 -6.68 -7.71 4.99
C SER A 46 -5.91 -6.48 5.47
N GLY A 47 -4.74 -6.65 6.11
CA GLY A 47 -3.97 -5.53 6.65
C GLY A 47 -2.68 -5.24 5.89
N SER A 48 -2.27 -3.96 5.85
CA SER A 48 -0.92 -3.58 5.44
C SER A 48 0.09 -3.97 6.52
N LEU A 49 1.36 -4.05 6.15
CA LEU A 49 2.45 -4.32 7.08
C LEU A 49 2.53 -3.24 8.17
N SER A 50 2.19 -1.99 7.84
CA SER A 50 2.16 -0.86 8.79
C SER A 50 1.17 -1.05 9.94
N SER A 51 0.02 -1.69 9.68
CA SER A 51 -1.04 -1.90 10.68
C SER A 51 -0.92 -3.20 11.46
N SER A 52 0.07 -4.02 11.17
CA SER A 52 0.26 -5.33 11.79
C SER A 52 1.32 -5.30 12.87
N ASN A 53 0.98 -5.85 14.05
CA ASN A 53 1.89 -6.06 15.19
C ASN A 53 2.21 -7.56 15.38
N ALA A 54 1.96 -8.39 14.35
CA ALA A 54 2.32 -9.80 14.41
C ALA A 54 3.85 -9.96 14.45
N PRO A 55 4.41 -10.94 15.18
CA PRO A 55 5.86 -11.14 15.28
C PRO A 55 6.54 -11.24 13.90
N ILE A 56 5.93 -11.93 12.95
CA ILE A 56 6.45 -12.05 11.59
C ILE A 56 6.44 -10.70 10.83
N SER A 57 5.50 -9.82 11.16
CA SER A 57 5.44 -8.47 10.58
C SER A 57 6.55 -7.58 11.13
N GLU A 58 6.86 -7.71 12.41
CA GLU A 58 7.98 -6.99 13.03
C GLU A 58 9.32 -7.45 12.45
N ASP A 59 9.55 -8.75 12.32
CA ASP A 59 10.75 -9.30 11.69
C ASP A 59 10.91 -8.79 10.24
N LEU A 60 9.80 -8.72 9.49
CA LEU A 60 9.82 -8.21 8.13
C LEU A 60 10.11 -6.71 8.07
N LYS A 61 9.53 -5.92 8.99
CA LYS A 61 9.83 -4.48 9.11
C LYS A 61 11.31 -4.25 9.41
N LEU A 62 11.88 -4.99 10.37
CA LEU A 62 13.31 -4.91 10.70
C LEU A 62 14.19 -5.26 9.48
N LYS A 63 13.80 -6.28 8.70
CA LYS A 63 14.55 -6.63 7.48
C LYS A 63 14.46 -5.54 6.41
N ILE A 64 13.32 -4.88 6.26
CA ILE A 64 13.17 -3.73 5.35
C ILE A 64 14.06 -2.57 5.79
N VAL A 65 14.12 -2.27 7.11
CA VAL A 65 15.03 -1.24 7.66
C VAL A 65 16.48 -1.56 7.32
N GLU A 66 16.91 -2.81 7.52
CA GLU A 66 18.26 -3.26 7.18
C GLU A 66 18.57 -3.06 5.69
N MET A 67 17.64 -3.44 4.80
CA MET A 67 17.81 -3.28 3.36
C MET A 67 17.87 -1.81 2.93
N ILE A 68 17.12 -0.92 3.58
CA ILE A 68 17.19 0.53 3.34
C ILE A 68 18.56 1.07 3.78
N LYS A 69 19.08 0.64 4.93
CA LYS A 69 20.43 1.01 5.41
C LYS A 69 21.55 0.46 4.52
N GLU A 70 21.28 -0.60 3.75
CA GLU A 70 22.19 -1.12 2.71
C GLU A 70 22.04 -0.39 1.35
N ASP A 71 21.32 0.74 1.30
CA ASP A 71 21.05 1.52 0.08
C ASP A 71 20.33 0.70 -1.03
N ARG A 72 19.56 -0.33 -0.68
CA ARG A 72 18.77 -1.09 -1.64
C ARG A 72 17.65 -0.24 -2.23
N THR A 73 17.34 -0.49 -3.49
CA THR A 73 16.23 0.18 -4.17
C THR A 73 14.89 -0.37 -3.69
N ASP A 74 13.83 0.46 -3.76
CA ASP A 74 12.47 0.05 -3.39
C ASP A 74 11.99 -1.16 -4.20
N GLN A 75 12.44 -1.26 -5.44
CA GLN A 75 12.12 -2.39 -6.32
C GLN A 75 12.75 -3.70 -5.83
N GLU A 76 14.01 -3.68 -5.40
CA GLU A 76 14.70 -4.84 -4.84
C GLU A 76 14.06 -5.30 -3.53
N ILE A 77 13.61 -4.35 -2.70
CA ILE A 77 12.90 -4.65 -1.44
C ILE A 77 11.55 -5.33 -1.75
N LYS A 78 10.78 -4.78 -2.69
CA LYS A 78 9.51 -5.37 -3.14
C LYS A 78 9.71 -6.77 -3.74
N GLU A 79 10.74 -6.96 -4.55
CA GLU A 79 11.08 -8.26 -5.15
C GLU A 79 11.49 -9.28 -4.09
N TYR A 80 12.30 -8.90 -3.11
CA TYR A 80 12.65 -9.74 -1.96
C TYR A 80 11.41 -10.21 -1.22
N VAL A 81 10.49 -9.28 -0.89
CA VAL A 81 9.26 -9.60 -0.17
C VAL A 81 8.36 -10.52 -1.01
N SER A 82 8.19 -10.24 -2.30
CA SER A 82 7.35 -11.04 -3.19
C SER A 82 7.92 -12.46 -3.42
N SER A 83 9.24 -12.61 -3.46
CA SER A 83 9.90 -13.92 -3.59
C SER A 83 9.75 -14.79 -2.34
N ARG A 84 9.72 -14.16 -1.16
CA ARG A 84 9.66 -14.86 0.14
C ARG A 84 8.24 -15.16 0.60
N PHE A 85 7.32 -14.25 0.36
CA PHE A 85 5.94 -14.29 0.88
C PHE A 85 4.88 -14.42 -0.21
N GLY A 86 5.30 -14.47 -1.47
CA GLY A 86 4.42 -14.56 -2.63
C GLY A 86 4.05 -13.20 -3.23
N LYS A 87 3.63 -13.22 -4.49
CA LYS A 87 3.29 -12.01 -5.26
C LYS A 87 2.08 -11.26 -4.71
N GLU A 88 1.24 -11.93 -3.94
CA GLU A 88 0.05 -11.34 -3.29
C GLU A 88 0.40 -10.44 -2.10
N SER A 89 1.67 -10.42 -1.67
CA SER A 89 2.16 -9.55 -0.60
C SER A 89 2.32 -8.09 -1.02
N LEU A 90 2.17 -7.78 -2.31
CA LEU A 90 2.19 -6.42 -2.84
C LEU A 90 0.76 -5.96 -3.18
N TYR A 91 0.42 -4.71 -2.82
CA TYR A 91 -0.86 -4.11 -3.19
C TYR A 91 -0.93 -3.66 -4.65
N GLU A 92 0.21 -3.57 -5.34
CA GLU A 92 0.25 -3.23 -6.76
C GLU A 92 -0.33 -4.38 -7.58
N PRO A 93 -1.48 -4.18 -8.26
CA PRO A 93 -2.01 -5.18 -9.17
C PRO A 93 -1.03 -5.31 -10.35
N GLU A 94 -0.47 -6.51 -10.53
CA GLU A 94 0.28 -6.79 -11.75
C GLU A 94 -0.63 -6.56 -12.97
N LEU A 95 -0.31 -5.57 -13.79
CA LEU A 95 -0.96 -5.34 -15.09
C LEU A 95 -0.51 -6.43 -16.06
N ASN A 96 -0.99 -7.64 -15.87
CA ASN A 96 -0.76 -8.75 -16.76
C ASN A 96 -1.66 -8.63 -18.01
N LYS A 97 -1.20 -9.16 -19.15
CA LYS A 97 -1.98 -9.19 -20.40
C LYS A 97 -3.39 -9.78 -20.22
N GLN A 98 -3.56 -10.70 -19.27
CA GLN A 98 -4.85 -11.31 -18.91
C GLN A 98 -5.78 -10.32 -18.20
N THR A 99 -5.23 -9.39 -17.39
CA THR A 99 -5.99 -8.38 -16.66
C THR A 99 -6.48 -7.26 -17.59
N TYR A 100 -5.75 -6.96 -18.68
CA TYR A 100 -6.19 -6.02 -19.70
C TYR A 100 -7.53 -6.41 -20.33
N PHE A 101 -7.71 -7.69 -20.64
CA PHE A 101 -8.97 -8.17 -21.22
C PHE A 101 -10.15 -7.96 -20.26
N LEU A 102 -9.94 -8.18 -18.96
CA LEU A 102 -10.97 -7.97 -17.94
C LEU A 102 -11.36 -6.49 -17.80
N TRP A 103 -10.39 -5.58 -17.91
CA TRP A 103 -10.64 -4.14 -17.81
C TRP A 103 -11.36 -3.57 -19.04
N TYR A 104 -11.07 -4.06 -20.23
CA TYR A 104 -11.70 -3.60 -21.47
C TYR A 104 -13.04 -4.31 -21.75
N SER A 105 -13.30 -5.47 -21.16
CA SER A 105 -14.53 -6.24 -21.34
C SER A 105 -15.83 -5.43 -21.15
N PRO A 106 -16.03 -4.65 -20.07
CA PRO A 106 -17.26 -3.89 -19.90
C PRO A 106 -17.46 -2.81 -20.95
N PHE A 107 -16.38 -2.19 -21.43
CA PHE A 107 -16.49 -1.16 -22.48
C PHE A 107 -16.84 -1.76 -23.84
N ILE A 108 -16.32 -2.93 -24.17
CA ILE A 108 -16.63 -3.68 -25.38
C ILE A 108 -18.10 -4.09 -25.35
N LEU A 109 -18.59 -4.65 -24.23
CA LEU A 109 -20.00 -5.03 -24.07
C LEU A 109 -20.94 -3.82 -24.22
N LEU A 110 -20.60 -2.69 -23.61
CA LEU A 110 -21.38 -1.45 -23.72
C LEU A 110 -21.42 -0.94 -25.17
N PHE A 111 -20.30 -1.01 -25.87
CA PHE A 111 -20.23 -0.61 -27.29
C PHE A 111 -21.13 -1.50 -28.17
N PHE A 112 -21.10 -2.82 -27.97
CA PHE A 112 -21.97 -3.74 -28.70
C PHE A 112 -23.44 -3.52 -28.37
N ALA A 113 -23.80 -3.28 -27.10
CA ALA A 113 -25.16 -3.02 -26.68
C ALA A 113 -25.71 -1.72 -27.29
N LEU A 114 -24.92 -0.65 -27.29
CA LEU A 114 -25.28 0.62 -27.92
C LEU A 114 -25.45 0.45 -29.43
N SER A 115 -24.52 -0.23 -30.10
CA SER A 115 -24.57 -0.48 -31.53
C SER A 115 -25.84 -1.27 -31.91
N PHE A 116 -26.13 -2.33 -31.16
CA PHE A 116 -27.34 -3.13 -31.36
C PHE A 116 -28.63 -2.29 -31.18
N PHE A 117 -28.67 -1.44 -30.16
CA PHE A 117 -29.82 -0.58 -29.89
C PHE A 117 -30.04 0.44 -31.01
N ILE A 118 -28.97 1.04 -31.52
CA ILE A 118 -29.04 1.99 -32.64
C ILE A 118 -29.53 1.31 -33.93
N PHE A 119 -28.99 0.11 -34.23
CA PHE A 119 -29.41 -0.63 -35.44
C PHE A 119 -30.85 -1.14 -35.34
N ARG A 120 -31.31 -1.53 -34.15
CA ARG A 120 -32.69 -1.97 -33.93
C ARG A 120 -33.71 -0.83 -34.02
N ASN A 121 -33.29 0.39 -33.69
CA ASN A 121 -34.19 1.56 -33.64
C ASN A 121 -34.22 2.36 -34.94
N LYS A 122 -33.53 1.85 -35.99
CA LYS A 122 -33.56 2.40 -37.34
C LYS A 122 -34.40 1.52 -38.28
#